data_f821c27eabd9f9664bea5b94675d560c
#
_entry.id   f821c27eabd9f9664bea5b94675d560c
#
_cell.length_a   1.000
_cell.length_b   1.000
_cell.length_c   1.000
_cell.angle_alpha   90.00
_cell.angle_beta   90.00
_cell.angle_gamma   90.00
#
_symmetry.space_group_name_H-M   'P 1'
#
loop_
_entity.id
_entity.type
_entity.pdbx_description
1 polymer ?
#
loop_
_entity_poly.entity_id
_entity_poly.type
_entity_poly.pdbx_seq_one_letter_code
_entity_poly.pdbx_strand_id
1 'polypeptide(L)'
;LGEEIKDILVEKSKEGVKVKLIFDGVGSIFKISRKYKKELRDNGIEYKYFLDLKFKVHRFNYRNHRKMIIIDHKILHTGGMNIGTEYIDGGPFKYWRDTNVRIVGELTYYYLAVFIADWLNSGGSYEINNVKIEQYNPDKLLQVAISGPDSAWATIKNAFNIMISEAKKEILIQSPYFIPDETLLESLQVAALSGLEVKLMMTGIPDKKVPFWVAQTYFESLLMAGVKIYQYKKGFMHNKNVMIDGKLSTMGTCNFDSRSFEVNYEINTVFY
;
A
#
# COMPACT_ATOMS: atom_id res chain seq x y z
N LEU A 1 8.64 3.19 -17.91
CA LEU A 1 8.44 3.88 -16.61
C LEU A 1 9.61 3.68 -15.64
N GLY A 2 10.07 2.45 -15.35
CA GLY A 2 11.17 2.22 -14.40
C GLY A 2 12.49 2.89 -14.82
N GLU A 3 12.84 2.83 -16.10
CA GLU A 3 14.01 3.53 -16.66
C GLU A 3 13.82 5.06 -16.65
N GLU A 4 12.67 5.55 -17.04
CA GLU A 4 12.34 6.99 -17.01
C GLU A 4 12.46 7.58 -15.61
N ILE A 5 11.92 6.88 -14.59
CA ILE A 5 12.06 7.29 -13.19
C ILE A 5 13.54 7.29 -12.78
N LYS A 6 14.31 6.27 -13.16
CA LYS A 6 15.77 6.24 -12.90
C LYS A 6 16.45 7.46 -13.52
N ASP A 7 16.13 7.77 -14.78
CA ASP A 7 16.76 8.88 -15.49
C ASP A 7 16.45 10.22 -14.81
N ILE A 8 15.20 10.44 -14.35
CA ILE A 8 14.81 11.61 -13.54
C ILE A 8 15.60 11.65 -12.23
N LEU A 9 15.71 10.53 -11.51
CA LEU A 9 16.46 10.48 -10.25
C LEU A 9 17.94 10.75 -10.45
N VAL A 10 18.54 10.25 -11.55
CA VAL A 10 19.93 10.53 -11.94
C VAL A 10 20.12 12.01 -12.25
N GLU A 11 19.20 12.63 -12.98
CA GLU A 11 19.21 14.07 -13.24
C GLU A 11 19.19 14.87 -11.95
N LYS A 12 18.25 14.56 -11.05
CA LYS A 12 18.14 15.23 -9.75
C LYS A 12 19.35 15.01 -8.85
N SER A 13 19.94 13.83 -8.89
CA SER A 13 21.18 13.57 -8.15
C SER A 13 22.36 14.42 -8.66
N LYS A 14 22.48 14.63 -9.98
CA LYS A 14 23.46 15.54 -10.58
C LYS A 14 23.24 17.01 -10.20
N GLU A 15 21.99 17.39 -9.93
CA GLU A 15 21.63 18.71 -9.40
C GLU A 15 21.91 18.85 -7.88
N GLY A 16 22.43 17.81 -7.21
CA GLY A 16 22.79 17.80 -5.78
C GLY A 16 21.71 17.24 -4.86
N VAL A 17 20.61 16.71 -5.38
CA VAL A 17 19.56 16.07 -4.56
C VAL A 17 20.06 14.72 -4.03
N LYS A 18 19.96 14.50 -2.73
CA LYS A 18 20.29 13.22 -2.08
C LYS A 18 19.15 12.23 -2.31
N VAL A 19 19.40 11.18 -3.07
CA VAL A 19 18.38 10.17 -3.41
C VAL A 19 18.65 8.86 -2.69
N LYS A 20 17.63 8.32 -2.02
CA LYS A 20 17.67 7.02 -1.33
C LYS A 20 16.51 6.15 -1.80
N LEU A 21 16.79 4.89 -2.17
CA LEU A 21 15.80 3.95 -2.68
C LEU A 21 15.78 2.66 -1.87
N ILE A 22 14.59 2.19 -1.51
CA ILE A 22 14.39 0.85 -0.95
C ILE A 22 13.63 0.01 -1.97
N PHE A 23 14.20 -1.11 -2.35
CA PHE A 23 13.55 -2.10 -3.20
C PHE A 23 13.08 -3.29 -2.37
N ASP A 24 11.90 -3.82 -2.66
CA ASP A 24 11.52 -5.12 -2.11
C ASP A 24 12.50 -6.21 -2.57
N GLY A 25 13.05 -6.97 -1.63
CA GLY A 25 14.12 -7.93 -1.91
C GLY A 25 13.72 -8.98 -2.93
N VAL A 26 12.53 -9.58 -2.77
CA VAL A 26 12.05 -10.67 -3.66
C VAL A 26 11.45 -10.12 -4.94
N GLY A 27 10.61 -9.07 -4.83
CA GLY A 27 9.86 -8.54 -5.98
C GLY A 27 10.70 -7.83 -7.00
N SER A 28 11.90 -7.37 -6.62
CA SER A 28 12.73 -6.53 -7.47
C SER A 28 14.02 -7.23 -7.95
N ILE A 29 14.44 -8.32 -7.30
CA ILE A 29 15.76 -8.91 -7.53
C ILE A 29 16.01 -9.33 -9.00
N PHE A 30 14.97 -9.85 -9.67
CA PHE A 30 15.04 -10.26 -11.07
C PHE A 30 14.57 -9.19 -12.06
N LYS A 31 13.97 -8.10 -11.57
CA LYS A 31 13.45 -7.01 -12.41
C LYS A 31 14.44 -5.87 -12.58
N ILE A 32 15.36 -5.68 -11.65
CA ILE A 32 16.35 -4.60 -11.68
C ILE A 32 17.68 -5.16 -12.18
N SER A 33 18.08 -4.74 -13.39
CA SER A 33 19.29 -5.21 -14.06
C SER A 33 20.58 -4.76 -13.34
N ARG A 34 21.69 -5.45 -13.63
CA ARG A 34 23.00 -5.03 -13.12
C ARG A 34 23.41 -3.64 -13.67
N LYS A 35 23.04 -3.34 -14.91
CA LYS A 35 23.26 -2.03 -15.55
C LYS A 35 22.53 -0.94 -14.80
N TYR A 36 21.24 -1.11 -14.56
CA TYR A 36 20.39 -0.17 -13.78
C TYR A 36 21.03 0.16 -12.43
N LYS A 37 21.43 -0.88 -11.68
CA LYS A 37 22.09 -0.72 -10.36
C LYS A 37 23.44 -0.01 -10.45
N LYS A 38 24.20 -0.25 -11.50
CA LYS A 38 25.47 0.44 -11.73
C LYS A 38 25.25 1.92 -11.98
N GLU A 39 24.30 2.26 -12.84
CA GLU A 39 23.95 3.65 -13.15
C GLU A 39 23.50 4.43 -11.91
N LEU A 40 22.71 3.83 -11.02
CA LEU A 40 22.35 4.46 -9.74
C LEU A 40 23.59 4.80 -8.91
N ARG A 41 24.48 3.82 -8.70
CA ARG A 41 25.70 4.02 -7.89
C ARG A 41 26.66 5.04 -8.51
N ASP A 42 26.90 4.96 -9.82
CA ASP A 42 27.80 5.86 -10.54
C ASP A 42 27.35 7.33 -10.46
N ASN A 43 26.05 7.56 -10.21
CA ASN A 43 25.48 8.89 -10.02
C ASN A 43 25.15 9.22 -8.55
N GLY A 44 25.76 8.52 -7.59
CA GLY A 44 25.63 8.84 -6.16
C GLY A 44 24.28 8.51 -5.52
N ILE A 45 23.41 7.75 -6.19
CA ILE A 45 22.12 7.31 -5.67
C ILE A 45 22.32 6.09 -4.78
N GLU A 46 21.91 6.21 -3.52
CA GLU A 46 21.96 5.12 -2.57
C GLU A 46 20.72 4.22 -2.71
N TYR A 47 20.93 2.91 -2.74
CA TYR A 47 19.80 1.97 -2.69
C TYR A 47 20.07 0.78 -1.76
N LYS A 48 18.99 0.24 -1.19
CA LYS A 48 19.00 -0.96 -0.36
C LYS A 48 17.90 -1.92 -0.81
N TYR A 49 18.11 -3.18 -0.50
CA TYR A 49 17.07 -4.21 -0.60
C TYR A 49 16.49 -4.47 0.77
N PHE A 50 15.17 -4.29 0.89
CA PHE A 50 14.47 -4.62 2.12
C PHE A 50 14.51 -6.13 2.34
N LEU A 51 14.94 -6.56 3.52
CA LEU A 51 15.15 -7.96 3.88
C LEU A 51 16.04 -8.67 2.84
N ASP A 52 17.29 -8.20 2.68
CA ASP A 52 18.26 -8.83 1.77
C ASP A 52 18.37 -10.33 2.08
N LEU A 53 17.97 -11.15 1.09
CA LEU A 53 17.86 -12.60 1.22
C LEU A 53 19.18 -13.33 1.29
N LYS A 54 20.32 -12.66 1.09
CA LYS A 54 21.65 -13.31 1.02
C LYS A 54 21.95 -14.20 2.21
N PHE A 55 21.32 -13.92 3.38
CA PHE A 55 21.58 -14.66 4.61
C PHE A 55 20.33 -15.12 5.38
N LYS A 56 19.11 -14.90 4.85
CA LYS A 56 17.86 -15.13 5.59
C LYS A 56 16.76 -15.70 4.71
N VAL A 57 17.00 -16.85 4.11
CA VAL A 57 16.06 -17.53 3.19
C VAL A 57 14.67 -17.74 3.82
N HIS A 58 14.58 -17.97 5.15
CA HIS A 58 13.29 -18.11 5.86
C HIS A 58 12.41 -16.85 5.79
N ARG A 59 12.97 -15.67 5.44
CA ARG A 59 12.23 -14.41 5.34
C ARG A 59 11.74 -14.09 3.92
N PHE A 60 11.93 -14.98 2.94
CA PHE A 60 11.56 -14.73 1.56
C PHE A 60 10.04 -14.47 1.37
N ASN A 61 9.23 -14.97 2.32
CA ASN A 61 7.78 -14.76 2.30
C ASN A 61 7.36 -13.34 2.73
N TYR A 62 8.19 -12.67 3.51
CA TYR A 62 7.92 -11.31 3.97
C TYR A 62 8.28 -10.30 2.88
N ARG A 63 7.36 -9.39 2.58
CA ARG A 63 7.49 -8.45 1.47
C ARG A 63 7.31 -7.03 1.95
N ASN A 64 8.17 -6.12 1.49
CA ASN A 64 7.88 -4.71 1.62
C ASN A 64 6.86 -4.31 0.55
N HIS A 65 5.63 -4.12 0.98
CA HIS A 65 4.55 -3.72 0.08
C HIS A 65 4.20 -2.22 0.25
N ARG A 66 4.92 -1.51 1.10
CA ARG A 66 4.80 -0.05 1.27
C ARG A 66 5.20 0.68 0.00
N LYS A 67 4.45 1.71 -0.34
CA LYS A 67 4.68 2.55 -1.53
C LYS A 67 4.65 4.00 -1.08
N MET A 68 5.81 4.65 -1.15
CA MET A 68 5.94 6.04 -0.76
C MET A 68 7.05 6.74 -1.53
N ILE A 69 6.83 8.00 -1.90
CA ILE A 69 7.84 8.92 -2.40
C ILE A 69 7.79 10.14 -1.50
N ILE A 70 8.90 10.44 -0.84
CA ILE A 70 9.03 11.57 0.07
C ILE A 70 10.03 12.54 -0.54
N ILE A 71 9.61 13.79 -0.74
CA ILE A 71 10.41 14.83 -1.37
C ILE A 71 10.62 15.95 -0.34
N ASP A 72 11.89 16.27 -0.08
CA ASP A 72 12.35 17.35 0.81
C ASP A 72 11.73 17.30 2.22
N HIS A 73 11.31 16.10 2.67
CA HIS A 73 10.59 15.87 3.92
C HIS A 73 9.23 16.60 4.02
N LYS A 74 8.72 17.19 2.93
CA LYS A 74 7.53 18.04 2.89
C LYS A 74 6.38 17.46 2.08
N ILE A 75 6.71 16.76 1.00
CA ILE A 75 5.73 16.22 0.06
C ILE A 75 5.80 14.71 0.12
N LEU A 76 4.65 14.10 0.30
CA LEU A 76 4.46 12.66 0.28
C LEU A 76 3.55 12.27 -0.89
N HIS A 77 3.96 11.28 -1.67
CA HIS A 77 3.08 10.53 -2.55
C HIS A 77 2.98 9.10 -2.02
N THR A 78 1.76 8.61 -1.80
CA THR A 78 1.50 7.25 -1.32
C THR A 78 0.16 6.72 -1.84
N GLY A 79 -0.05 5.42 -1.74
CA GLY A 79 -1.26 4.74 -2.21
C GLY A 79 -0.98 3.33 -2.72
N GLY A 80 -1.81 2.83 -3.63
CA GLY A 80 -1.70 1.48 -4.17
C GLY A 80 -0.68 1.33 -5.31
N MET A 81 -0.28 2.42 -5.97
CA MET A 81 0.50 2.40 -7.21
C MET A 81 1.92 1.86 -7.02
N ASN A 82 2.30 0.91 -7.87
CA ASN A 82 3.68 0.49 -8.05
C ASN A 82 4.36 1.29 -9.19
N ILE A 83 5.67 1.16 -9.30
CA ILE A 83 6.41 1.60 -10.48
C ILE A 83 6.34 0.48 -11.52
N GLY A 84 5.37 0.57 -12.44
CA GLY A 84 5.12 -0.40 -13.48
C GLY A 84 4.45 0.26 -14.68
N THR A 85 4.75 -0.20 -15.91
CA THR A 85 4.20 0.36 -17.15
C THR A 85 2.69 0.18 -17.26
N GLU A 86 2.14 -0.85 -16.62
CA GLU A 86 0.71 -1.12 -16.54
C GLU A 86 -0.10 0.03 -15.93
N TYR A 87 0.53 0.88 -15.12
CA TYR A 87 -0.12 2.09 -14.57
C TYR A 87 -0.25 3.23 -15.59
N ILE A 88 0.43 3.14 -16.73
CA ILE A 88 0.36 4.12 -17.83
C ILE A 88 -0.53 3.61 -18.95
N ASP A 89 -0.27 2.40 -19.43
CA ASP A 89 -0.90 1.84 -20.64
C ASP A 89 -1.95 0.75 -20.35
N GLY A 90 -2.14 0.38 -19.07
CA GLY A 90 -3.06 -0.68 -18.65
C GLY A 90 -2.50 -2.09 -18.84
N GLY A 91 -1.33 -2.23 -19.45
CA GLY A 91 -0.71 -3.53 -19.72
C GLY A 91 -1.67 -4.50 -20.45
N PRO A 92 -1.71 -5.78 -20.04
CA PRO A 92 -2.58 -6.78 -20.68
C PRO A 92 -4.08 -6.51 -20.42
N PHE A 93 -4.43 -5.62 -19.50
CA PHE A 93 -5.83 -5.31 -19.13
C PHE A 93 -6.38 -4.09 -19.87
N LYS A 94 -5.61 -3.39 -20.70
CA LYS A 94 -5.94 -2.17 -21.43
C LYS A 94 -6.25 -0.95 -20.53
N TYR A 95 -6.63 -1.18 -19.29
CA TYR A 95 -6.92 -0.15 -18.30
C TYR A 95 -6.56 -0.67 -16.89
N TRP A 96 -5.82 0.16 -16.16
CA TRP A 96 -5.40 -0.14 -14.78
C TRP A 96 -5.85 0.98 -13.86
N ARG A 97 -6.68 0.66 -12.89
CA ARG A 97 -7.23 1.63 -11.94
C ARG A 97 -6.60 1.46 -10.58
N ASP A 98 -6.02 2.52 -10.05
CA ASP A 98 -5.53 2.56 -8.68
C ASP A 98 -5.78 3.94 -8.06
N THR A 99 -5.51 4.10 -6.77
CA THR A 99 -5.65 5.34 -6.03
C THR A 99 -4.32 5.72 -5.39
N ASN A 100 -3.92 6.96 -5.61
CA ASN A 100 -2.75 7.56 -4.98
C ASN A 100 -3.12 8.95 -4.46
N VAL A 101 -2.42 9.40 -3.42
CA VAL A 101 -2.60 10.72 -2.83
C VAL A 101 -1.27 11.46 -2.73
N ARG A 102 -1.32 12.76 -2.97
CA ARG A 102 -0.26 13.70 -2.65
C ARG A 102 -0.64 14.45 -1.38
N ILE A 103 0.22 14.39 -0.37
CA ILE A 103 0.02 15.02 0.93
C ILE A 103 1.16 16.02 1.16
N VAL A 104 0.82 17.17 1.69
CA VAL A 104 1.78 18.17 2.20
C VAL A 104 1.38 18.47 3.64
N GLY A 105 2.29 18.27 4.59
CA GLY A 105 2.00 18.48 5.99
C GLY A 105 2.69 17.50 6.93
N GLU A 106 2.30 17.53 8.19
CA GLU A 106 2.96 16.78 9.27
C GLU A 106 2.95 15.27 9.06
N LEU A 107 1.94 14.72 8.38
CA LEU A 107 1.88 13.29 8.08
C LEU A 107 3.12 12.79 7.32
N THR A 108 3.75 13.65 6.53
CA THR A 108 4.98 13.32 5.80
C THR A 108 6.11 12.87 6.74
N TYR A 109 6.20 13.43 7.94
CA TYR A 109 7.21 13.07 8.93
C TYR A 109 7.00 11.65 9.50
N TYR A 110 5.75 11.23 9.65
CA TYR A 110 5.45 9.86 10.08
C TYR A 110 5.85 8.85 9.00
N TYR A 111 5.57 9.15 7.73
CA TYR A 111 6.02 8.34 6.61
C TYR A 111 7.56 8.34 6.48
N LEU A 112 8.20 9.48 6.72
CA LEU A 112 9.66 9.58 6.76
C LEU A 112 10.24 8.71 7.87
N ALA A 113 9.64 8.69 9.06
CA ALA A 113 10.08 7.84 10.16
C ALA A 113 10.00 6.35 9.78
N VAL A 114 8.92 5.93 9.10
CA VAL A 114 8.78 4.57 8.59
C VAL A 114 9.86 4.26 7.54
N PHE A 115 10.10 5.19 6.59
CA PHE A 115 11.16 5.03 5.60
C PHE A 115 12.54 4.90 6.26
N ILE A 116 12.85 5.75 7.25
CA ILE A 116 14.14 5.71 7.98
C ILE A 116 14.29 4.37 8.71
N ALA A 117 13.24 3.88 9.39
CA ALA A 117 13.28 2.59 10.05
C ALA A 117 13.55 1.45 9.05
N ASP A 118 12.83 1.42 7.91
CA ASP A 118 13.05 0.45 6.84
C ASP A 118 14.46 0.56 6.25
N TRP A 119 14.99 1.78 6.09
CA TRP A 119 16.33 2.06 5.58
C TRP A 119 17.42 1.53 6.51
N LEU A 120 17.32 1.84 7.81
CA LEU A 120 18.26 1.37 8.83
C LEU A 120 18.22 -0.16 8.96
N ASN A 121 17.04 -0.76 8.98
CA ASN A 121 16.85 -2.22 9.00
C ASN A 121 17.42 -2.91 7.74
N SER A 122 17.55 -2.17 6.64
CA SER A 122 18.18 -2.63 5.40
C SER A 122 19.69 -2.38 5.35
N GLY A 123 20.32 -1.95 6.47
CA GLY A 123 21.76 -1.69 6.57
C GLY A 123 22.17 -0.35 5.95
N GLY A 124 21.27 0.61 5.91
CA GLY A 124 21.57 2.00 5.58
C GLY A 124 21.97 2.82 6.79
N SER A 125 22.46 4.03 6.56
CA SER A 125 22.66 5.06 7.58
C SER A 125 21.84 6.30 7.24
N TYR A 126 21.35 6.99 8.25
CA TYR A 126 20.55 8.21 8.08
C TYR A 126 20.90 9.22 9.17
N GLU A 127 21.22 10.46 8.76
CA GLU A 127 21.48 11.56 9.66
C GLU A 127 20.18 12.35 9.88
N ILE A 128 19.66 12.30 11.10
CA ILE A 128 18.37 12.92 11.46
C ILE A 128 18.53 14.43 11.71
N ASN A 129 19.75 14.94 11.89
CA ASN A 129 20.03 16.30 12.35
C ASN A 129 19.52 17.43 11.44
N ASN A 130 19.04 17.12 10.24
CA ASN A 130 18.60 18.10 9.24
C ASN A 130 17.10 18.07 8.96
N VAL A 131 16.31 17.31 9.72
CA VAL A 131 14.84 17.28 9.54
C VAL A 131 14.25 18.47 10.29
N LYS A 132 13.94 19.55 9.56
CA LYS A 132 13.16 20.66 10.10
C LYS A 132 11.69 20.30 10.06
N ILE A 133 11.07 20.21 11.22
CA ILE A 133 9.62 20.02 11.33
C ILE A 133 8.98 21.38 11.12
N GLU A 134 8.26 21.54 10.01
CA GLU A 134 7.45 22.73 9.76
C GLU A 134 6.08 22.54 10.41
N GLN A 135 5.58 23.57 11.07
CA GLN A 135 4.22 23.58 11.57
C GLN A 135 3.28 23.96 10.41
N TYR A 136 2.25 23.17 10.25
CA TYR A 136 1.18 23.41 9.27
C TYR A 136 -0.09 23.78 10.02
N ASN A 137 -0.90 24.65 9.43
CA ASN A 137 -2.24 24.89 9.94
C ASN A 137 -3.16 23.78 9.38
N PRO A 138 -3.56 22.79 10.17
CA PRO A 138 -4.25 21.62 9.65
C PRO A 138 -5.70 21.96 9.32
N ASP A 139 -6.09 21.72 8.08
CA ASP A 139 -7.48 21.71 7.64
C ASP A 139 -8.07 20.29 7.57
N LYS A 140 -7.23 19.28 7.69
CA LYS A 140 -7.56 17.85 7.60
C LYS A 140 -6.88 17.05 8.70
N LEU A 141 -7.63 16.15 9.33
CA LEU A 141 -7.09 15.17 10.26
C LEU A 141 -6.73 13.89 9.50
N LEU A 142 -5.47 13.48 9.59
CA LEU A 142 -4.95 12.27 8.96
C LEU A 142 -4.16 11.45 9.99
N GLN A 143 -4.19 10.13 9.85
CA GLN A 143 -3.43 9.20 10.69
C GLN A 143 -2.73 8.16 9.82
N VAL A 144 -1.57 7.68 10.27
CA VAL A 144 -0.84 6.57 9.64
C VAL A 144 -1.11 5.28 10.40
N ALA A 145 -1.47 4.24 9.69
CA ALA A 145 -1.54 2.87 10.18
C ALA A 145 -0.49 2.01 9.46
N ILE A 146 0.33 1.31 10.22
CA ILE A 146 1.36 0.41 9.69
C ILE A 146 1.14 -1.01 10.21
N SER A 147 1.40 -1.99 9.35
CA SER A 147 1.44 -3.42 9.72
C SER A 147 2.69 -4.06 9.19
N GLY A 148 3.12 -5.12 9.85
CA GLY A 148 4.24 -5.95 9.44
C GLY A 148 4.33 -7.19 10.31
N PRO A 149 5.04 -8.24 9.85
CA PRO A 149 5.19 -9.49 10.59
C PRO A 149 6.03 -9.36 11.86
N ASP A 150 6.66 -8.21 12.07
CA ASP A 150 7.42 -7.83 13.27
C ASP A 150 6.59 -7.02 14.27
N SER A 151 5.34 -6.73 13.95
CA SER A 151 4.39 -6.07 14.84
C SER A 151 3.65 -7.09 15.70
N ALA A 152 3.48 -6.79 17.00
CA ALA A 152 2.66 -7.61 17.89
C ALA A 152 1.15 -7.59 17.50
N TRP A 153 0.73 -6.61 16.73
CA TRP A 153 -0.65 -6.40 16.37
C TRP A 153 -0.80 -6.22 14.86
N ALA A 154 -1.82 -6.84 14.27
CA ALA A 154 -2.23 -6.60 12.89
C ALA A 154 -2.99 -5.25 12.80
N THR A 155 -2.25 -4.14 12.94
CA THR A 155 -2.81 -2.80 13.18
C THR A 155 -3.80 -2.37 12.10
N ILE A 156 -3.49 -2.59 10.82
CA ILE A 156 -4.39 -2.17 9.72
C ILE A 156 -5.66 -3.04 9.72
N LYS A 157 -5.54 -4.34 9.98
CA LYS A 157 -6.70 -5.24 10.14
C LYS A 157 -7.60 -4.78 11.29
N ASN A 158 -6.99 -4.48 12.43
CA ASN A 158 -7.74 -3.99 13.60
C ASN A 158 -8.40 -2.64 13.33
N ALA A 159 -7.73 -1.74 12.60
CA ALA A 159 -8.34 -0.49 12.15
C ALA A 159 -9.56 -0.75 11.25
N PHE A 160 -9.50 -1.71 10.33
CA PHE A 160 -10.66 -2.08 9.51
C PHE A 160 -11.81 -2.62 10.37
N ASN A 161 -11.54 -3.48 11.36
CA ASN A 161 -12.57 -3.97 12.27
C ASN A 161 -13.23 -2.82 13.05
N ILE A 162 -12.44 -1.88 13.59
CA ILE A 162 -12.96 -0.71 14.29
C ILE A 162 -13.82 0.14 13.35
N MET A 163 -13.33 0.42 12.14
CA MET A 163 -14.10 1.19 11.15
C MET A 163 -15.43 0.53 10.82
N ILE A 164 -15.45 -0.78 10.58
CA ILE A 164 -16.67 -1.55 10.28
C ILE A 164 -17.64 -1.48 11.46
N SER A 165 -17.15 -1.64 12.70
CA SER A 165 -18.01 -1.61 13.91
C SER A 165 -18.58 -0.22 14.20
N GLU A 166 -17.91 0.85 13.80
CA GLU A 166 -18.35 2.24 13.98
C GLU A 166 -19.31 2.74 12.88
N ALA A 167 -19.45 1.99 11.78
CA ALA A 167 -20.34 2.35 10.68
C ALA A 167 -21.80 2.45 11.13
N LYS A 168 -22.53 3.46 10.62
CA LYS A 168 -23.94 3.72 10.97
C LYS A 168 -24.86 3.64 9.75
N LYS A 169 -24.33 3.73 8.51
CA LYS A 169 -25.11 3.78 7.27
C LYS A 169 -24.55 2.85 6.20
N GLU A 170 -23.29 3.07 5.83
CA GLU A 170 -22.69 2.36 4.71
C GLU A 170 -21.21 2.02 4.93
N ILE A 171 -20.82 0.90 4.33
CA ILE A 171 -19.44 0.44 4.26
C ILE A 171 -19.11 0.17 2.79
N LEU A 172 -18.10 0.88 2.27
CA LEU A 172 -17.63 0.76 0.90
C LEU A 172 -16.20 0.20 0.91
N ILE A 173 -15.99 -0.94 0.27
CA ILE A 173 -14.67 -1.60 0.19
C ILE A 173 -14.28 -1.74 -1.27
N GLN A 174 -13.05 -1.33 -1.59
CA GLN A 174 -12.39 -1.60 -2.86
C GLN A 174 -11.07 -2.33 -2.60
N SER A 175 -10.94 -3.53 -3.15
CA SER A 175 -9.69 -4.29 -3.07
C SER A 175 -9.54 -5.22 -4.27
N PRO A 176 -8.34 -5.35 -4.87
CA PRO A 176 -8.13 -6.29 -5.97
C PRO A 176 -8.29 -7.73 -5.51
N TYR A 177 -7.90 -8.02 -4.28
CA TYR A 177 -8.02 -9.33 -3.63
C TYR A 177 -8.87 -9.19 -2.37
N PHE A 178 -9.76 -10.14 -2.18
CA PHE A 178 -10.65 -10.20 -1.02
C PHE A 178 -10.59 -11.61 -0.43
N ILE A 179 -9.74 -11.77 0.57
CA ILE A 179 -9.52 -13.03 1.30
C ILE A 179 -9.45 -12.66 2.78
N PRO A 180 -10.59 -12.25 3.37
CA PRO A 180 -10.64 -11.83 4.76
C PRO A 180 -10.35 -13.00 5.70
N ASP A 181 -9.94 -12.68 6.92
CA ASP A 181 -10.03 -13.63 8.03
C ASP A 181 -11.50 -13.74 8.53
N GLU A 182 -11.73 -14.68 9.41
CA GLU A 182 -13.05 -14.96 9.97
C GLU A 182 -13.65 -13.72 10.66
N THR A 183 -12.85 -12.99 11.42
CA THR A 183 -13.30 -11.80 12.16
C THR A 183 -13.82 -10.70 11.23
N LEU A 184 -13.09 -10.38 10.17
CA LEU A 184 -13.50 -9.36 9.20
C LEU A 184 -14.70 -9.84 8.36
N LEU A 185 -14.75 -11.13 8.01
CA LEU A 185 -15.88 -11.71 7.29
C LEU A 185 -17.16 -11.59 8.12
N GLU A 186 -17.13 -12.03 9.37
CA GLU A 186 -18.28 -11.96 10.29
C GLU A 186 -18.70 -10.50 10.55
N SER A 187 -17.73 -9.59 10.75
CA SER A 187 -18.03 -8.16 10.96
C SER A 187 -18.81 -7.55 9.78
N LEU A 188 -18.46 -7.89 8.54
CA LEU A 188 -19.18 -7.43 7.35
C LEU A 188 -20.58 -8.05 7.23
N GLN A 189 -20.72 -9.34 7.56
CA GLN A 189 -22.02 -10.03 7.58
C GLN A 189 -22.94 -9.43 8.63
N VAL A 190 -22.46 -9.24 9.86
CA VAL A 190 -23.22 -8.61 10.96
C VAL A 190 -23.63 -7.21 10.59
N ALA A 191 -22.75 -6.40 10.02
CA ALA A 191 -23.08 -5.05 9.57
C ALA A 191 -24.23 -5.06 8.54
N ALA A 192 -24.16 -5.94 7.53
CA ALA A 192 -25.20 -6.05 6.50
C ALA A 192 -26.53 -6.57 7.09
N LEU A 193 -26.49 -7.61 7.93
CA LEU A 193 -27.68 -8.14 8.62
C LEU A 193 -28.31 -7.13 9.57
N SER A 194 -27.53 -6.19 10.11
CA SER A 194 -28.01 -5.10 10.94
C SER A 194 -28.61 -3.93 10.13
N GLY A 195 -28.68 -4.06 8.80
CA GLY A 195 -29.33 -3.11 7.91
C GLY A 195 -28.40 -2.03 7.33
N LEU A 196 -27.09 -2.10 7.54
CA LEU A 196 -26.15 -1.20 6.89
C LEU A 196 -25.98 -1.57 5.41
N GLU A 197 -25.75 -0.57 4.57
CA GLU A 197 -25.43 -0.79 3.17
C GLU A 197 -23.95 -1.17 3.01
N VAL A 198 -23.66 -2.46 2.85
CA VAL A 198 -22.30 -2.96 2.66
C VAL A 198 -22.06 -3.24 1.17
N LYS A 199 -21.07 -2.57 0.59
CA LYS A 199 -20.67 -2.74 -0.82
C LYS A 199 -19.21 -3.14 -0.93
N LEU A 200 -18.97 -4.25 -1.57
CA LEU A 200 -17.63 -4.73 -1.93
C LEU A 200 -17.44 -4.61 -3.43
N MET A 201 -16.40 -3.91 -3.86
CA MET A 201 -15.96 -3.91 -5.25
C MET A 201 -14.57 -4.54 -5.36
N MET A 202 -14.44 -5.54 -6.22
CA MET A 202 -13.18 -6.17 -6.53
C MET A 202 -12.91 -6.19 -8.04
N THR A 203 -11.72 -6.60 -8.45
CA THR A 203 -11.43 -6.78 -9.87
C THR A 203 -12.32 -7.88 -10.47
N GLY A 204 -12.87 -7.63 -11.65
CA GLY A 204 -13.62 -8.63 -12.42
C GLY A 204 -12.78 -9.34 -13.49
N ILE A 205 -11.56 -8.84 -13.74
CA ILE A 205 -10.56 -9.41 -14.66
C ILE A 205 -9.30 -9.68 -13.83
N PRO A 206 -9.01 -10.94 -13.45
CA PRO A 206 -7.93 -11.25 -12.54
C PRO A 206 -6.55 -11.19 -13.21
N ASP A 207 -5.55 -10.67 -12.48
CA ASP A 207 -4.12 -10.84 -12.79
C ASP A 207 -3.61 -12.22 -12.33
N LYS A 208 -4.20 -12.75 -11.26
CA LYS A 208 -3.91 -14.08 -10.70
C LYS A 208 -5.19 -14.86 -10.47
N LYS A 209 -5.30 -16.02 -11.08
CA LYS A 209 -6.51 -16.85 -11.03
C LYS A 209 -6.81 -17.39 -9.64
N VAL A 210 -5.79 -17.88 -8.91
CA VAL A 210 -5.99 -18.51 -7.60
C VAL A 210 -6.59 -17.56 -6.57
N PRO A 211 -6.03 -16.36 -6.27
CA PRO A 211 -6.67 -15.43 -5.36
C PRO A 211 -8.08 -14.99 -5.80
N PHE A 212 -8.31 -14.90 -7.10
CA PHE A 212 -9.63 -14.57 -7.64
C PHE A 212 -10.67 -15.67 -7.34
N TRP A 213 -10.31 -16.96 -7.54
CA TRP A 213 -11.21 -18.06 -7.21
C TRP A 213 -11.43 -18.20 -5.71
N VAL A 214 -10.39 -18.04 -4.90
CA VAL A 214 -10.53 -18.05 -3.44
C VAL A 214 -11.47 -16.93 -2.97
N ALA A 215 -11.37 -15.72 -3.54
CA ALA A 215 -12.29 -14.64 -3.19
C ALA A 215 -13.76 -15.00 -3.44
N GLN A 216 -14.05 -15.76 -4.48
CA GLN A 216 -15.43 -16.17 -4.82
C GLN A 216 -16.03 -17.14 -3.80
N THR A 217 -15.22 -17.88 -3.04
CA THR A 217 -15.75 -18.79 -2.00
C THR A 217 -16.44 -18.05 -0.85
N TYR A 218 -16.15 -16.76 -0.68
CA TYR A 218 -16.81 -15.91 0.33
C TYR A 218 -18.11 -15.27 -0.17
N PHE A 219 -18.36 -15.27 -1.49
CA PHE A 219 -19.48 -14.52 -2.09
C PHE A 219 -20.83 -14.99 -1.62
N GLU A 220 -21.06 -16.31 -1.56
CA GLU A 220 -22.36 -16.87 -1.16
C GLU A 220 -22.78 -16.38 0.21
N SER A 221 -21.91 -16.54 1.21
CA SER A 221 -22.22 -16.14 2.59
C SER A 221 -22.40 -14.63 2.76
N LEU A 222 -21.65 -13.83 2.02
CA LEU A 222 -21.79 -12.36 2.02
C LEU A 222 -23.09 -11.92 1.34
N LEU A 223 -23.44 -12.50 0.20
CA LEU A 223 -24.68 -12.21 -0.52
C LEU A 223 -25.90 -12.60 0.31
N MET A 224 -25.87 -13.75 0.98
CA MET A 224 -26.92 -14.19 1.91
C MET A 224 -27.09 -13.21 3.08
N ALA A 225 -26.02 -12.61 3.55
CA ALA A 225 -26.07 -11.57 4.58
C ALA A 225 -26.57 -10.19 4.07
N GLY A 226 -26.69 -10.01 2.75
CA GLY A 226 -27.14 -8.75 2.13
C GLY A 226 -26.04 -7.84 1.62
N VAL A 227 -24.78 -8.28 1.64
CA VAL A 227 -23.65 -7.53 1.07
C VAL A 227 -23.79 -7.44 -0.45
N LYS A 228 -23.63 -6.26 -1.02
CA LYS A 228 -23.65 -6.04 -2.48
C LYS A 228 -22.24 -6.20 -3.04
N ILE A 229 -22.04 -7.16 -3.94
CA ILE A 229 -20.74 -7.45 -4.54
C ILE A 229 -20.70 -6.96 -5.98
N TYR A 230 -19.68 -6.20 -6.30
CA TYR A 230 -19.44 -5.62 -7.62
C TYR A 230 -18.10 -6.08 -8.19
N GLN A 231 -18.10 -6.43 -9.46
CA GLN A 231 -16.89 -6.77 -10.21
C GLN A 231 -16.57 -5.67 -11.23
N TYR A 232 -15.40 -5.02 -11.07
CA TYR A 232 -14.92 -4.03 -12.01
C TYR A 232 -14.43 -4.70 -13.30
N LYS A 233 -15.07 -4.40 -14.45
CA LYS A 233 -14.83 -5.08 -15.73
C LYS A 233 -14.16 -4.21 -16.80
N LYS A 234 -13.94 -2.91 -16.56
CA LYS A 234 -13.29 -2.03 -17.54
C LYS A 234 -11.81 -2.36 -17.74
N GLY A 235 -11.18 -3.00 -16.75
CA GLY A 235 -9.76 -3.36 -16.71
C GLY A 235 -9.41 -4.00 -15.38
N PHE A 236 -8.16 -3.89 -14.96
CA PHE A 236 -7.74 -4.33 -13.62
C PHE A 236 -7.96 -3.21 -12.60
N MET A 237 -8.59 -3.53 -11.49
CA MET A 237 -8.75 -2.60 -10.35
C MET A 237 -7.78 -2.99 -9.25
N HIS A 238 -6.87 -2.07 -8.91
CA HIS A 238 -5.83 -2.28 -7.89
C HIS A 238 -6.00 -1.37 -6.66
N ASN A 239 -7.13 -0.68 -6.52
CA ASN A 239 -7.46 0.15 -5.36
C ASN A 239 -7.50 -0.67 -4.06
N LYS A 240 -7.08 -0.05 -2.94
CA LYS A 240 -7.18 -0.59 -1.59
C LYS A 240 -7.74 0.50 -0.70
N ASN A 241 -9.06 0.60 -0.70
CA ASN A 241 -9.78 1.64 0.02
C ASN A 241 -10.90 1.03 0.85
N VAL A 242 -11.07 1.52 2.07
CA VAL A 242 -12.26 1.29 2.89
C VAL A 242 -12.81 2.65 3.27
N MET A 243 -14.11 2.84 3.10
CA MET A 243 -14.80 4.08 3.49
C MET A 243 -16.07 3.72 4.25
N ILE A 244 -16.37 4.44 5.30
CA ILE A 244 -17.60 4.32 6.07
C ILE A 244 -18.31 5.67 6.18
N ASP A 245 -19.60 5.65 5.95
CA ASP A 245 -20.54 6.77 6.14
C ASP A 245 -20.16 8.05 5.38
N GLY A 246 -19.28 7.97 4.37
CA GLY A 246 -18.74 9.13 3.65
C GLY A 246 -17.89 10.08 4.52
N LYS A 247 -17.47 9.66 5.71
CA LYS A 247 -16.76 10.49 6.70
C LYS A 247 -15.37 9.98 7.03
N LEU A 248 -15.23 8.69 7.24
CA LEU A 248 -13.97 8.06 7.60
C LEU A 248 -13.54 7.15 6.46
N SER A 249 -12.30 7.28 6.01
CA SER A 249 -11.78 6.43 4.96
C SER A 249 -10.33 6.06 5.18
N THR A 250 -9.91 4.94 4.62
CA THR A 250 -8.50 4.57 4.55
C THR A 250 -8.10 4.23 3.14
N MET A 251 -6.90 4.61 2.78
CA MET A 251 -6.27 4.31 1.51
C MET A 251 -4.79 3.99 1.74
N GLY A 252 -4.28 3.01 1.01
CA GLY A 252 -2.87 2.67 1.13
C GLY A 252 -2.47 1.44 0.34
N THR A 253 -1.60 0.64 0.94
CA THR A 253 -0.99 -0.50 0.26
C THR A 253 -1.64 -1.83 0.60
N CYS A 254 -2.38 -1.89 1.72
CA CYS A 254 -2.94 -3.10 2.29
C CYS A 254 -4.17 -3.58 1.53
N ASN A 255 -4.08 -4.73 0.86
CA ASN A 255 -5.26 -5.41 0.30
C ASN A 255 -6.15 -5.94 1.45
N PHE A 256 -7.40 -6.21 1.12
CA PHE A 256 -8.32 -6.86 2.06
C PHE A 256 -8.13 -8.39 2.06
N ASP A 257 -6.90 -8.81 2.41
CA ASP A 257 -6.51 -10.21 2.46
C ASP A 257 -5.57 -10.54 3.62
N SER A 258 -5.60 -11.80 4.07
CA SER A 258 -4.82 -12.31 5.21
C SER A 258 -3.31 -12.12 5.02
N ARG A 259 -2.82 -12.21 3.77
CA ARG A 259 -1.40 -12.00 3.49
C ARG A 259 -0.96 -10.55 3.76
N SER A 260 -1.79 -9.59 3.35
CA SER A 260 -1.54 -8.17 3.60
C SER A 260 -1.66 -7.83 5.09
N PHE A 261 -2.54 -8.52 5.81
CA PHE A 261 -2.73 -8.26 7.24
C PHE A 261 -1.59 -8.77 8.13
N GLU A 262 -0.97 -9.91 7.77
CA GLU A 262 -0.10 -10.65 8.69
C GLU A 262 1.33 -10.83 8.17
N VAL A 263 1.54 -10.82 6.85
CA VAL A 263 2.80 -11.26 6.24
C VAL A 263 3.57 -10.12 5.59
N ASN A 264 2.86 -9.17 4.98
CA ASN A 264 3.47 -8.04 4.31
C ASN A 264 3.72 -6.87 5.27
N TYR A 265 4.76 -6.09 4.97
CA TYR A 265 4.91 -4.74 5.52
C TYR A 265 4.03 -3.79 4.71
N GLU A 266 2.98 -3.28 5.32
CA GLU A 266 1.97 -2.42 4.70
C GLU A 266 1.92 -1.05 5.38
N ILE A 267 1.33 -0.07 4.69
CA ILE A 267 1.08 1.27 5.20
C ILE A 267 -0.21 1.84 4.61
N ASN A 268 -1.07 2.34 5.46
CA ASN A 268 -2.30 3.02 5.07
C ASN A 268 -2.39 4.40 5.72
N THR A 269 -2.99 5.35 5.02
CA THR A 269 -3.44 6.63 5.58
C THR A 269 -4.92 6.53 5.90
N VAL A 270 -5.30 6.99 7.09
CA VAL A 270 -6.69 7.16 7.52
C VAL A 270 -7.05 8.62 7.41
N PHE A 271 -8.20 8.93 6.82
CA PHE A 271 -8.74 10.27 6.58
C PHE A 271 -10.04 10.41 7.38
N TYR A 272 -10.12 11.51 8.17
CA TYR A 272 -11.28 11.85 8.98
C TYR A 272 -12.08 12.99 8.39
#